data_a0d9408d55135a7e79525d9676927d08
#
_entry.id   a0d9408d55135a7e79525d9676927d08
#
_cell.length_a   1.000
_cell.length_b   1.000
_cell.length_c   1.000
_cell.angle_alpha   90.00
_cell.angle_beta   90.00
_cell.angle_gamma   90.00
#
_symmetry.space_group_name_H-M   'P 1'
#
loop_
_entity.id
_entity.type
_entity.pdbx_description
1 polymer ?
#
loop_
_entity_poly.entity_id
_entity_poly.type
_entity_poly.pdbx_seq_one_letter_code
_entity_poly.pdbx_strand_id
1 'polypeptide(L)'
;MSRPAFLKQRKFTAKAKYSDTIRVATWNTLSQSLVKRDLYPGSNCLKLKDRLPRLLEESTKYSPDVLCLQEVDQLDKLKSALAQYNHVDCFGRDGNDNIKKHGLVIFYKESFQFVKKKTVSYDSHTLWPLSRKTNNVGLVVALRTNTSRGFIVATSHLFWHPAFVYERTRQTYILLEQADQLRKELSVDWPILLCGDLNSEPHELVYQVLVDGSIDEKERQRVEMSRVSHSSVLDGYADKPPEQGANLPMTNSIPNENCPTPEQLIAAFKHLPKFESAYDNLNGSEFYSERDTSLTGRRGANEPKLTNYMPKFGNLTLDYILYERNRDIQVEATLNIPSCDSLAPGLPKLDVTASDHLILTADLKI
;
A
#
# COMPACT_ATOMS: atom_id res chain seq x y z
N MET A 1 1.74 38.17 -2.92
CA MET A 1 1.89 36.69 -2.98
C MET A 1 0.58 36.10 -2.47
N SER A 2 -0.22 35.45 -3.32
CA SER A 2 -1.43 34.75 -2.90
C SER A 2 -1.03 33.63 -1.93
N ARG A 3 -1.72 33.50 -0.79
CA ARG A 3 -1.57 32.33 0.11
C ARG A 3 -1.75 31.07 -0.72
N PRO A 4 -0.89 30.04 -0.58
CA PRO A 4 -1.11 28.78 -1.27
C PRO A 4 -2.50 28.27 -0.88
N ALA A 5 -3.26 27.82 -1.88
CA ALA A 5 -4.56 27.21 -1.62
C ALA A 5 -4.34 26.02 -0.68
N PHE A 6 -5.05 26.00 0.45
CA PHE A 6 -5.01 24.88 1.38
C PHE A 6 -5.66 23.66 0.72
N LEU A 7 -5.18 22.46 1.09
CA LEU A 7 -5.81 21.22 0.67
C LEU A 7 -7.28 21.20 1.10
N LYS A 8 -8.16 20.79 0.19
CA LYS A 8 -9.57 20.56 0.52
C LYS A 8 -9.68 19.54 1.64
N GLN A 9 -10.50 19.83 2.63
CA GLN A 9 -10.71 18.90 3.74
C GLN A 9 -11.65 17.77 3.31
N ARG A 10 -11.16 16.54 3.36
CA ARG A 10 -11.98 15.34 3.28
C ARG A 10 -12.62 15.08 4.64
N LYS A 11 -13.81 14.49 4.64
CA LYS A 11 -14.57 14.19 5.87
C LYS A 11 -14.43 12.71 6.21
N PHE A 12 -14.55 12.38 7.48
CA PHE A 12 -14.71 11.01 7.93
C PHE A 12 -16.17 10.56 7.78
N THR A 13 -16.39 9.26 7.61
CA THR A 13 -17.71 8.63 7.48
C THR A 13 -18.54 8.72 8.75
N ALA A 14 -17.88 8.82 9.92
CA ALA A 14 -18.54 9.04 11.22
C ALA A 14 -17.84 10.16 11.99
N LYS A 15 -18.56 10.73 12.98
CA LYS A 15 -17.99 11.70 13.92
C LYS A 15 -17.24 10.95 14.99
N ALA A 16 -16.07 11.41 15.31
CA ALA A 16 -15.33 11.19 16.52
C ALA A 16 -14.56 9.88 16.68
N LYS A 17 -13.31 10.10 16.95
CA LYS A 17 -12.41 9.16 17.58
C LYS A 17 -12.87 8.92 19.02
N TYR A 18 -13.21 7.68 19.35
CA TYR A 18 -13.45 7.25 20.74
C TYR A 18 -12.10 7.12 21.47
N SER A 19 -12.13 7.14 22.80
CA SER A 19 -10.94 7.08 23.63
C SER A 19 -10.11 5.78 23.46
N ASP A 20 -10.75 4.71 23.00
CA ASP A 20 -10.19 3.37 22.80
C ASP A 20 -9.92 3.04 21.32
N THR A 21 -9.98 4.04 20.43
CA THR A 21 -9.65 3.87 19.00
C THR A 21 -8.24 4.35 18.69
N ILE A 22 -7.61 3.70 17.72
CA ILE A 22 -6.40 4.17 17.07
C ILE A 22 -6.70 4.64 15.64
N ARG A 23 -6.15 5.77 15.26
CA ARG A 23 -6.22 6.27 13.88
C ARG A 23 -5.00 5.82 13.10
N VAL A 24 -5.23 4.97 12.12
CA VAL A 24 -4.19 4.44 11.23
C VAL A 24 -4.33 5.10 9.86
N ALA A 25 -3.20 5.52 9.29
CA ALA A 25 -3.17 6.05 7.94
C ALA A 25 -2.07 5.38 7.11
N THR A 26 -2.30 5.31 5.80
CA THR A 26 -1.29 4.91 4.82
C THR A 26 -1.30 5.83 3.62
N TRP A 27 -0.12 6.09 3.05
CA TRP A 27 0.01 6.98 1.90
C TRP A 27 1.31 6.77 1.13
N ASN A 28 1.22 6.48 -0.15
CA ASN A 28 2.34 6.62 -1.07
C ASN A 28 2.54 8.12 -1.37
N THR A 29 3.70 8.67 -1.01
CA THR A 29 3.97 10.11 -1.07
C THR A 29 4.46 10.59 -2.44
N LEU A 30 4.64 9.69 -3.39
CA LEU A 30 5.24 9.93 -4.70
C LEU A 30 6.63 10.57 -4.58
N SER A 31 7.67 9.77 -4.63
CA SER A 31 9.05 10.26 -4.61
C SER A 31 9.30 11.26 -5.74
N GLN A 32 9.93 12.39 -5.44
CA GLN A 32 10.27 13.39 -6.45
C GLN A 32 11.18 12.83 -7.56
N SER A 33 11.99 11.83 -7.23
CA SER A 33 12.86 11.16 -8.20
C SER A 33 12.10 10.33 -9.25
N LEU A 34 10.83 9.98 -8.97
CA LEU A 34 9.96 9.20 -9.85
C LEU A 34 8.98 10.08 -10.64
N VAL A 35 8.90 11.38 -10.35
CA VAL A 35 8.03 12.31 -11.06
C VAL A 35 8.56 12.54 -12.47
N LYS A 36 7.86 12.00 -13.46
CA LYS A 36 8.08 12.26 -14.90
C LYS A 36 6.87 13.03 -15.44
N ARG A 37 7.12 14.22 -16.02
CA ARG A 37 6.04 15.15 -16.43
C ARG A 37 5.06 14.52 -17.44
N ASP A 38 5.53 13.66 -18.30
CA ASP A 38 4.75 12.96 -19.33
C ASP A 38 3.77 11.94 -18.76
N LEU A 39 3.98 11.49 -17.51
CA LEU A 39 3.04 10.61 -16.81
C LEU A 39 1.85 11.38 -16.21
N TYR A 40 1.99 12.69 -16.01
CA TYR A 40 1.03 13.54 -15.31
C TYR A 40 0.57 14.74 -16.16
N PRO A 41 0.04 14.49 -17.38
CA PRO A 41 -0.46 15.59 -18.22
C PRO A 41 -1.60 16.33 -17.50
N GLY A 42 -1.50 17.66 -17.46
CA GLY A 42 -2.49 18.52 -16.78
C GLY A 42 -2.27 18.72 -15.28
N SER A 43 -1.34 18.02 -14.64
CA SER A 43 -1.02 18.27 -13.23
C SER A 43 -0.39 19.65 -13.02
N ASN A 44 -0.88 20.35 -12.01
CA ASN A 44 -0.37 21.65 -11.57
C ASN A 44 0.49 21.57 -10.32
N CYS A 45 0.87 20.35 -9.87
CA CYS A 45 1.57 20.08 -8.61
C CYS A 45 2.70 19.06 -8.77
N LEU A 46 3.67 19.30 -9.69
CA LEU A 46 4.76 18.34 -9.93
C LEU A 46 6.11 18.76 -9.33
N LYS A 47 6.33 20.05 -9.12
CA LYS A 47 7.61 20.54 -8.59
C LYS A 47 7.66 20.35 -7.08
N LEU A 48 8.81 19.91 -6.56
CA LEU A 48 8.99 19.69 -5.12
C LEU A 48 8.61 20.92 -4.28
N LYS A 49 8.95 22.12 -4.73
CA LYS A 49 8.59 23.38 -4.04
C LYS A 49 7.08 23.59 -3.86
N ASP A 50 6.27 23.02 -4.77
CA ASP A 50 4.81 23.10 -4.74
C ASP A 50 4.21 21.92 -3.98
N ARG A 51 4.85 20.73 -4.07
CA ARG A 51 4.43 19.48 -3.43
C ARG A 51 4.78 19.44 -1.94
N LEU A 52 6.01 19.81 -1.56
CA LEU A 52 6.51 19.61 -0.20
C LEU A 52 5.64 20.25 0.89
N PRO A 53 5.18 21.51 0.78
CA PRO A 53 4.30 22.09 1.79
C PRO A 53 3.00 21.28 1.97
N ARG A 54 2.49 20.69 0.89
CA ARG A 54 1.26 19.87 0.89
C ARG A 54 1.49 18.48 1.44
N LEU A 55 2.63 17.87 1.12
CA LEU A 55 3.04 16.61 1.73
C LEU A 55 3.08 16.73 3.27
N LEU A 56 3.69 17.80 3.77
CA LEU A 56 3.78 18.06 5.21
C LEU A 56 2.41 18.36 5.82
N GLU A 57 1.58 19.17 5.16
CA GLU A 57 0.20 19.45 5.60
C GLU A 57 -0.62 18.16 5.66
N GLU A 58 -0.62 17.36 4.60
CA GLU A 58 -1.46 16.16 4.50
C GLU A 58 -1.04 15.08 5.50
N SER A 59 0.27 14.92 5.74
CA SER A 59 0.81 13.98 6.73
C SER A 59 0.34 14.26 8.17
N THR A 60 0.03 15.53 8.48
CA THR A 60 -0.39 15.96 9.83
C THR A 60 -1.89 16.22 9.96
N LYS A 61 -2.56 16.54 8.85
CA LYS A 61 -3.93 17.09 8.81
C LYS A 61 -4.98 16.22 9.52
N TYR A 62 -4.86 14.92 9.42
CA TYR A 62 -5.82 13.98 9.99
C TYR A 62 -5.37 13.42 11.35
N SER A 63 -4.22 13.87 11.87
CA SER A 63 -3.67 13.49 13.17
C SER A 63 -3.64 11.97 13.40
N PRO A 64 -3.09 11.17 12.49
CA PRO A 64 -3.02 9.73 12.64
C PRO A 64 -2.23 9.36 13.91
N ASP A 65 -2.58 8.26 14.55
CA ASP A 65 -1.78 7.71 15.64
C ASP A 65 -0.62 6.87 15.09
N VAL A 66 -0.87 6.22 13.94
CA VAL A 66 0.13 5.50 13.15
C VAL A 66 0.01 5.91 11.69
N LEU A 67 1.11 6.28 11.06
CA LEU A 67 1.16 6.73 9.67
C LEU A 67 2.22 5.93 8.90
N CYS A 68 1.78 5.08 7.97
CA CYS A 68 2.61 4.29 7.08
C CYS A 68 2.83 5.04 5.77
N LEU A 69 4.05 5.38 5.46
CA LEU A 69 4.40 6.12 4.24
C LEU A 69 5.26 5.27 3.32
N GLN A 70 4.95 5.34 2.02
CA GLN A 70 5.73 4.73 0.95
C GLN A 70 6.34 5.82 0.07
N GLU A 71 7.39 5.47 -0.65
CA GLU A 71 8.16 6.38 -1.53
C GLU A 71 8.71 7.64 -0.84
N VAL A 72 9.00 7.57 0.45
CA VAL A 72 9.51 8.72 1.21
C VAL A 72 10.92 9.09 0.77
N ASP A 73 11.08 10.27 0.18
CA ASP A 73 12.37 10.86 -0.20
C ASP A 73 12.69 12.18 0.55
N GLN A 74 11.74 12.70 1.34
CA GLN A 74 11.87 13.94 2.12
C GLN A 74 11.81 13.65 3.63
N LEU A 75 12.48 12.58 4.08
CA LEU A 75 12.37 12.08 5.45
C LEU A 75 12.69 13.16 6.51
N ASP A 76 13.75 13.93 6.34
CA ASP A 76 14.13 14.96 7.33
C ASP A 76 13.10 16.08 7.45
N LYS A 77 12.42 16.42 6.35
CA LYS A 77 11.34 17.42 6.36
C LYS A 77 10.10 16.86 7.06
N LEU A 78 9.77 15.59 6.81
CA LEU A 78 8.68 14.89 7.50
C LEU A 78 8.95 14.76 9.00
N LYS A 79 10.17 14.37 9.41
CA LYS A 79 10.58 14.34 10.83
C LYS A 79 10.38 15.67 11.51
N SER A 80 10.76 16.76 10.83
CA SER A 80 10.58 18.12 11.38
C SER A 80 9.11 18.51 11.54
N ALA A 81 8.25 18.13 10.58
CA ALA A 81 6.81 18.41 10.63
C ALA A 81 6.07 17.51 11.61
N LEU A 82 6.56 16.29 11.82
CA LEU A 82 6.02 15.27 12.72
C LEU A 82 6.90 15.11 13.97
N ALA A 83 7.45 16.21 14.50
CA ALA A 83 8.40 16.19 15.62
C ALA A 83 7.84 15.53 16.90
N GLN A 84 6.50 15.49 17.05
CA GLN A 84 5.81 14.81 18.14
C GLN A 84 5.56 13.31 17.88
N TYR A 85 6.10 12.75 16.79
CA TYR A 85 6.03 11.35 16.47
C TYR A 85 7.40 10.69 16.57
N ASN A 86 7.43 9.48 17.06
CA ASN A 86 8.54 8.57 16.81
C ASN A 86 8.42 7.99 15.41
N HIS A 87 9.50 7.44 14.87
CA HIS A 87 9.48 6.81 13.56
C HIS A 87 10.43 5.62 13.47
N VAL A 88 10.12 4.75 12.52
CA VAL A 88 10.97 3.64 12.07
C VAL A 88 10.97 3.66 10.55
N ASP A 89 12.13 3.54 9.94
CA ASP A 89 12.29 3.58 8.50
C ASP A 89 13.02 2.35 7.94
N CYS A 90 12.82 2.11 6.64
CA CYS A 90 13.49 1.09 5.87
C CYS A 90 13.68 1.57 4.43
N PHE A 91 14.95 1.69 4.02
CA PHE A 91 15.33 2.01 2.65
C PHE A 91 15.98 0.79 2.01
N GLY A 92 15.48 0.36 0.86
CA GLY A 92 16.07 -0.70 0.07
C GLY A 92 17.41 -0.27 -0.56
N ARG A 93 18.06 -1.21 -1.26
CA ARG A 93 19.26 -0.93 -2.02
C ARG A 93 18.98 -1.01 -3.52
N ASP A 94 19.70 -0.25 -4.32
CA ASP A 94 19.62 -0.34 -5.78
C ASP A 94 20.49 -1.49 -6.33
N GLY A 95 20.55 -1.65 -7.65
CA GLY A 95 21.34 -2.69 -8.30
C GLY A 95 22.87 -2.58 -8.08
N ASN A 96 23.35 -1.43 -7.61
CA ASN A 96 24.75 -1.14 -7.30
C ASN A 96 25.01 -1.15 -5.78
N ASP A 97 24.09 -1.69 -4.99
CA ASP A 97 24.15 -1.75 -3.52
C ASP A 97 24.10 -0.39 -2.80
N ASN A 98 23.78 0.70 -3.49
CA ASN A 98 23.57 2.00 -2.85
C ASN A 98 22.18 2.04 -2.21
N ILE A 99 22.05 2.79 -1.10
CA ILE A 99 20.74 3.03 -0.48
C ILE A 99 19.85 3.79 -1.47
N LYS A 100 18.63 3.28 -1.70
CA LYS A 100 17.64 3.94 -2.55
C LYS A 100 17.30 5.33 -1.99
N LYS A 101 17.00 6.27 -2.89
CA LYS A 101 16.64 7.65 -2.54
C LYS A 101 15.27 7.76 -1.86
N HIS A 102 14.45 6.72 -1.93
CA HIS A 102 13.12 6.66 -1.31
C HIS A 102 12.92 5.31 -0.59
N GLY A 103 12.08 5.32 0.43
CA GLY A 103 11.87 4.15 1.26
C GLY A 103 10.51 4.15 1.94
N LEU A 104 10.39 3.25 2.93
CA LEU A 104 9.22 3.09 3.79
C LEU A 104 9.48 3.76 5.13
N VAL A 105 8.45 4.40 5.70
CA VAL A 105 8.53 4.99 7.04
C VAL A 105 7.21 4.73 7.76
N ILE A 106 7.29 4.31 9.02
CA ILE A 106 6.16 4.28 9.94
C ILE A 106 6.40 5.34 11.02
N PHE A 107 5.56 6.37 11.04
CA PHE A 107 5.48 7.32 12.16
C PHE A 107 4.41 6.84 13.13
N TYR A 108 4.65 7.01 14.44
CA TYR A 108 3.69 6.66 15.49
C TYR A 108 3.81 7.64 16.66
N LYS A 109 2.68 7.95 17.30
CA LYS A 109 2.62 8.86 18.44
C LYS A 109 3.41 8.33 19.64
N GLU A 110 3.91 9.21 20.47
CA GLU A 110 4.63 8.89 21.71
C GLU A 110 3.80 8.09 22.73
N SER A 111 2.46 8.07 22.55
CA SER A 111 1.57 7.20 23.34
C SER A 111 1.78 5.70 23.09
N PHE A 112 2.53 5.32 22.06
CA PHE A 112 2.89 3.94 21.78
C PHE A 112 4.35 3.69 22.08
N GLN A 113 4.62 2.57 22.75
CA GLN A 113 5.98 2.10 22.99
C GLN A 113 6.44 1.25 21.80
N PHE A 114 7.59 1.58 21.24
CA PHE A 114 8.30 0.72 20.29
C PHE A 114 8.78 -0.54 21.00
N VAL A 115 8.51 -1.72 20.42
CA VAL A 115 8.94 -3.00 20.98
C VAL A 115 10.04 -3.63 20.11
N LYS A 116 9.75 -3.83 18.83
CA LYS A 116 10.70 -4.47 17.92
C LYS A 116 10.33 -4.14 16.45
N LYS A 117 11.34 -4.18 15.56
CA LYS A 117 11.13 -4.10 14.10
C LYS A 117 11.76 -5.29 13.40
N LYS A 118 11.24 -5.60 12.20
CA LYS A 118 11.89 -6.38 11.16
C LYS A 118 11.90 -5.59 9.86
N THR A 119 13.06 -5.54 9.21
CA THR A 119 13.19 -5.10 7.82
C THR A 119 13.24 -6.33 6.93
N VAL A 120 12.44 -6.36 5.89
CA VAL A 120 12.28 -7.51 5.01
C VAL A 120 12.88 -7.17 3.65
N SER A 121 13.95 -7.86 3.27
CA SER A 121 14.50 -7.81 1.91
C SER A 121 13.91 -8.97 1.11
N TYR A 122 13.03 -8.66 0.18
CA TYR A 122 12.34 -9.71 -0.57
C TYR A 122 13.27 -10.49 -1.50
N ASP A 123 14.26 -9.82 -2.09
CA ASP A 123 15.17 -10.45 -3.05
C ASP A 123 16.20 -11.37 -2.39
N SER A 124 16.49 -11.18 -1.12
CA SER A 124 17.40 -12.04 -0.35
C SER A 124 16.68 -13.19 0.37
N HIS A 125 15.36 -13.21 0.33
CA HIS A 125 14.58 -14.27 0.99
C HIS A 125 14.58 -15.54 0.14
N THR A 126 14.87 -16.67 0.77
CA THR A 126 15.05 -17.96 0.07
C THR A 126 13.76 -18.68 -0.27
N LEU A 127 12.60 -18.20 0.24
CA LEU A 127 11.31 -18.78 -0.07
C LEU A 127 10.95 -18.49 -1.52
N TRP A 128 10.73 -19.53 -2.28
CA TRP A 128 10.35 -19.53 -3.70
C TRP A 128 11.29 -18.72 -4.60
N PRO A 129 11.54 -19.17 -5.82
CA PRO A 129 12.39 -18.46 -6.77
C PRO A 129 11.85 -17.07 -7.08
N LEU A 130 12.77 -16.13 -7.32
CA LEU A 130 12.42 -14.83 -7.85
C LEU A 130 11.98 -14.95 -9.30
N SER A 131 10.88 -14.32 -9.68
CA SER A 131 10.59 -14.06 -11.10
C SER A 131 11.39 -12.85 -11.60
N ARG A 132 11.67 -11.92 -10.70
CA ARG A 132 12.51 -10.74 -10.97
C ARG A 132 13.14 -10.19 -9.69
N LYS A 133 14.37 -9.71 -9.80
CA LYS A 133 15.01 -8.90 -8.76
C LYS A 133 14.39 -7.50 -8.77
N THR A 134 13.78 -7.10 -7.66
CA THR A 134 13.02 -5.85 -7.55
C THR A 134 13.67 -4.81 -6.66
N ASN A 135 14.53 -5.26 -5.74
CA ASN A 135 15.11 -4.46 -4.66
C ASN A 135 14.02 -3.77 -3.79
N ASN A 136 12.82 -4.36 -3.72
CA ASN A 136 11.76 -3.90 -2.83
C ASN A 136 11.97 -4.42 -1.42
N VAL A 137 11.45 -3.68 -0.46
CA VAL A 137 11.55 -3.99 0.97
C VAL A 137 10.20 -3.91 1.66
N GLY A 138 10.08 -4.60 2.78
CA GLY A 138 8.96 -4.47 3.71
C GLY A 138 9.45 -4.02 5.08
N LEU A 139 8.57 -3.43 5.86
CA LEU A 139 8.82 -2.99 7.21
C LEU A 139 7.72 -3.50 8.13
N VAL A 140 8.12 -4.18 9.21
CA VAL A 140 7.21 -4.70 10.24
C VAL A 140 7.62 -4.11 11.58
N VAL A 141 6.67 -3.53 12.31
CA VAL A 141 6.91 -2.87 13.60
C VAL A 141 5.89 -3.34 14.62
N ALA A 142 6.35 -3.78 15.79
CA ALA A 142 5.52 -4.10 16.93
C ALA A 142 5.44 -2.88 17.86
N LEU A 143 4.21 -2.43 18.14
CA LEU A 143 3.90 -1.30 19.00
C LEU A 143 3.04 -1.74 20.16
N ARG A 144 3.33 -1.24 21.37
CA ARG A 144 2.55 -1.49 22.59
C ARG A 144 1.80 -0.23 22.99
N THR A 145 0.55 -0.40 23.38
CA THR A 145 -0.26 0.65 24.03
C THR A 145 0.10 0.78 25.51
N ASN A 146 -0.37 1.83 26.16
CA ASN A 146 -0.17 2.02 27.61
C ASN A 146 -0.88 0.94 28.47
N THR A 147 -1.75 0.14 27.90
CA THR A 147 -2.54 -0.90 28.60
C THR A 147 -1.97 -2.31 28.47
N SER A 148 -0.70 -2.47 28.16
CA SER A 148 -0.04 -3.76 27.84
C SER A 148 -0.57 -4.49 26.59
N ARG A 149 -1.63 -4.02 25.96
CA ARG A 149 -2.05 -4.46 24.62
C ARG A 149 -1.07 -3.93 23.59
N GLY A 150 -1.13 -4.45 22.38
CA GLY A 150 -0.32 -3.97 21.28
C GLY A 150 -0.84 -4.47 19.96
N PHE A 151 -0.16 -4.08 18.90
CA PHE A 151 -0.45 -4.52 17.55
C PHE A 151 0.84 -4.52 16.73
N ILE A 152 0.83 -5.25 15.64
CA ILE A 152 1.95 -5.32 14.70
C ILE A 152 1.50 -4.60 13.43
N VAL A 153 2.29 -3.65 12.96
CA VAL A 153 2.05 -2.94 11.70
C VAL A 153 3.05 -3.43 10.67
N ALA A 154 2.56 -3.92 9.54
CA ALA A 154 3.35 -4.26 8.37
C ALA A 154 3.05 -3.28 7.25
N THR A 155 4.08 -2.76 6.59
CA THR A 155 3.93 -1.89 5.42
C THR A 155 4.89 -2.28 4.32
N SER A 156 4.45 -2.10 3.09
CA SER A 156 5.27 -2.29 1.89
C SER A 156 4.80 -1.37 0.77
N HIS A 157 5.68 -1.16 -0.19
CA HIS A 157 5.36 -0.77 -1.55
C HIS A 157 5.78 -1.94 -2.44
N LEU A 158 4.81 -2.75 -2.86
CA LEU A 158 5.08 -3.95 -3.65
C LEU A 158 5.50 -3.58 -5.08
N PHE A 159 6.03 -4.56 -5.82
CA PHE A 159 6.54 -4.30 -7.16
C PHE A 159 5.46 -3.77 -8.09
N TRP A 160 5.72 -2.60 -8.68
CA TRP A 160 4.73 -1.79 -9.40
C TRP A 160 4.20 -2.38 -10.71
N HIS A 161 4.99 -3.21 -11.41
CA HIS A 161 4.67 -3.60 -12.78
C HIS A 161 3.51 -4.63 -12.82
N PRO A 162 2.40 -4.37 -13.54
CA PRO A 162 1.18 -5.17 -13.50
C PRO A 162 1.38 -6.63 -13.95
N ALA A 163 2.35 -6.92 -14.82
CA ALA A 163 2.61 -8.27 -15.30
C ALA A 163 3.31 -9.19 -14.27
N PHE A 164 3.73 -8.68 -13.11
CA PHE A 164 4.48 -9.45 -12.12
C PHE A 164 3.61 -9.85 -10.92
N VAL A 165 2.44 -10.38 -11.17
CA VAL A 165 1.48 -10.80 -10.11
C VAL A 165 2.10 -11.84 -9.19
N TYR A 166 2.82 -12.83 -9.74
CA TYR A 166 3.55 -13.82 -8.95
C TYR A 166 4.53 -13.15 -7.96
N GLU A 167 5.35 -12.21 -8.42
CA GLU A 167 6.35 -11.57 -7.56
C GLU A 167 5.69 -10.74 -6.46
N ARG A 168 4.63 -9.98 -6.76
CA ARG A 168 3.85 -9.25 -5.75
C ARG A 168 3.26 -10.21 -4.71
N THR A 169 2.72 -11.35 -5.15
CA THR A 169 2.15 -12.37 -4.25
C THR A 169 3.22 -12.98 -3.36
N ARG A 170 4.39 -13.28 -3.92
CA ARG A 170 5.56 -13.75 -3.18
C ARG A 170 6.00 -12.74 -2.11
N GLN A 171 6.14 -11.47 -2.48
CA GLN A 171 6.51 -10.39 -1.55
C GLN A 171 5.48 -10.26 -0.41
N THR A 172 4.20 -10.35 -0.73
CA THR A 172 3.11 -10.31 0.27
C THR A 172 3.19 -11.48 1.24
N TYR A 173 3.41 -12.68 0.74
CA TYR A 173 3.57 -13.86 1.59
C TYR A 173 4.73 -13.69 2.56
N ILE A 174 5.90 -13.30 2.08
CA ILE A 174 7.10 -13.10 2.89
C ILE A 174 6.85 -12.03 3.96
N LEU A 175 6.22 -10.91 3.61
CA LEU A 175 5.92 -9.84 4.56
C LEU A 175 5.05 -10.33 5.71
N LEU A 176 3.98 -11.07 5.40
CA LEU A 176 3.06 -11.59 6.41
C LEU A 176 3.70 -12.70 7.25
N GLU A 177 4.50 -13.57 6.65
CA GLU A 177 5.28 -14.57 7.38
C GLU A 177 6.20 -13.89 8.40
N GLN A 178 6.91 -12.83 8.00
CA GLN A 178 7.79 -12.07 8.88
C GLN A 178 7.02 -11.34 10.00
N ALA A 179 5.80 -10.87 9.71
CA ALA A 179 4.93 -10.27 10.73
C ALA A 179 4.46 -11.33 11.76
N ASP A 180 4.03 -12.50 11.29
CA ASP A 180 3.60 -13.60 12.16
C ASP A 180 4.78 -14.19 12.96
N GLN A 181 5.96 -14.29 12.35
CA GLN A 181 7.19 -14.69 13.07
C GLN A 181 7.55 -13.68 14.15
N LEU A 182 7.44 -12.37 13.89
CA LEU A 182 7.68 -11.34 14.91
C LEU A 182 6.72 -11.51 16.10
N ARG A 183 5.43 -11.77 15.83
CA ARG A 183 4.42 -12.06 16.85
C ARG A 183 4.80 -13.26 17.72
N LYS A 184 5.24 -14.35 17.09
CA LYS A 184 5.71 -15.57 17.78
C LYS A 184 6.98 -15.32 18.60
N GLU A 185 7.97 -14.60 18.06
CA GLU A 185 9.20 -14.24 18.77
C GLU A 185 8.95 -13.40 20.02
N LEU A 186 7.94 -12.54 19.98
CA LEU A 186 7.54 -11.72 21.13
C LEU A 186 6.65 -12.47 22.12
N SER A 187 6.18 -13.67 21.76
CA SER A 187 5.23 -14.47 22.54
C SER A 187 3.97 -13.68 22.92
N VAL A 188 3.45 -12.89 21.97
CA VAL A 188 2.24 -12.05 22.13
C VAL A 188 1.13 -12.49 21.19
N ASP A 189 -0.11 -12.22 21.59
CA ASP A 189 -1.29 -12.43 20.72
C ASP A 189 -1.85 -11.09 20.20
N TRP A 190 -0.96 -10.30 19.59
CA TRP A 190 -1.29 -9.00 19.04
C TRP A 190 -1.77 -9.11 17.59
N PRO A 191 -2.83 -8.36 17.20
CA PRO A 191 -3.29 -8.34 15.83
C PRO A 191 -2.27 -7.72 14.88
N ILE A 192 -2.34 -8.14 13.62
CA ILE A 192 -1.53 -7.60 12.54
C ILE A 192 -2.38 -6.63 11.72
N LEU A 193 -1.84 -5.44 11.47
CA LEU A 193 -2.35 -4.45 10.52
C LEU A 193 -1.41 -4.43 9.31
N LEU A 194 -1.96 -4.57 8.10
CA LEU A 194 -1.21 -4.45 6.85
C LEU A 194 -1.66 -3.18 6.14
N CYS A 195 -0.75 -2.21 6.02
CA CYS A 195 -1.03 -0.88 5.48
C CYS A 195 -0.01 -0.53 4.42
N GLY A 196 -0.43 -0.21 3.20
CA GLY A 196 0.54 0.18 2.17
C GLY A 196 -0.02 0.17 0.76
N ASP A 197 0.88 0.46 -0.17
CA ASP A 197 0.66 0.33 -1.59
C ASP A 197 1.01 -1.10 -2.04
N LEU A 198 -0.03 -1.88 -2.29
CA LEU A 198 0.12 -3.27 -2.71
C LEU A 198 0.28 -3.42 -4.24
N ASN A 199 0.19 -2.32 -4.98
CA ASN A 199 0.24 -2.33 -6.45
C ASN A 199 -0.66 -3.41 -7.08
N SER A 200 -1.79 -3.68 -6.45
CA SER A 200 -2.72 -4.76 -6.79
C SER A 200 -4.14 -4.32 -6.57
N GLU A 201 -4.98 -4.51 -7.58
CA GLU A 201 -6.40 -4.18 -7.49
C GLU A 201 -7.19 -5.26 -6.71
N PRO A 202 -8.42 -4.95 -6.21
CA PRO A 202 -9.20 -5.88 -5.38
C PRO A 202 -9.53 -7.21 -6.06
N HIS A 203 -9.57 -7.28 -7.39
CA HIS A 203 -9.82 -8.52 -8.14
C HIS A 203 -8.58 -9.41 -8.31
N GLU A 204 -7.38 -8.87 -8.06
CA GLU A 204 -6.12 -9.57 -8.29
C GLU A 204 -5.75 -10.51 -7.13
N LEU A 205 -4.88 -11.48 -7.42
CA LEU A 205 -4.51 -12.55 -6.49
C LEU A 205 -4.02 -12.03 -5.15
N VAL A 206 -3.18 -10.98 -5.12
CA VAL A 206 -2.62 -10.42 -3.88
C VAL A 206 -3.72 -10.06 -2.89
N TYR A 207 -4.71 -9.27 -3.33
CA TYR A 207 -5.82 -8.89 -2.46
C TYR A 207 -6.67 -10.11 -2.06
N GLN A 208 -7.01 -10.96 -3.04
CA GLN A 208 -7.92 -12.07 -2.80
C GLN A 208 -7.35 -13.12 -1.83
N VAL A 209 -6.04 -13.41 -1.84
CA VAL A 209 -5.45 -14.34 -0.85
C VAL A 209 -5.42 -13.76 0.56
N LEU A 210 -5.37 -12.42 0.69
CA LEU A 210 -5.41 -11.74 1.98
C LEU A 210 -6.80 -11.82 2.62
N VAL A 211 -7.86 -11.61 1.83
CA VAL A 211 -9.25 -11.55 2.32
C VAL A 211 -9.98 -12.88 2.25
N ASP A 212 -9.31 -13.95 1.89
CA ASP A 212 -9.89 -15.30 1.70
C ASP A 212 -10.96 -15.32 0.59
N GLY A 213 -10.69 -14.59 -0.45
CA GLY A 213 -11.52 -14.51 -1.65
C GLY A 213 -11.11 -15.53 -2.71
N SER A 214 -11.65 -15.35 -3.90
CA SER A 214 -11.39 -16.21 -5.05
C SER A 214 -10.98 -15.39 -6.27
N ILE A 215 -10.13 -15.95 -7.11
CA ILE A 215 -9.76 -15.39 -8.40
C ILE A 215 -10.52 -16.10 -9.53
N ASP A 216 -10.75 -15.36 -10.61
CA ASP A 216 -11.31 -15.92 -11.83
C ASP A 216 -10.22 -16.57 -12.71
N GLU A 217 -10.66 -17.21 -13.80
CA GLU A 217 -9.75 -17.89 -14.71
C GLU A 217 -8.77 -16.93 -15.42
N LYS A 218 -9.19 -15.71 -15.70
CA LYS A 218 -8.34 -14.69 -16.32
C LYS A 218 -7.17 -14.31 -15.39
N GLU A 219 -7.46 -14.08 -14.12
CA GLU A 219 -6.43 -13.78 -13.14
C GLU A 219 -5.51 -14.98 -12.89
N ARG A 220 -6.08 -16.19 -12.86
CA ARG A 220 -5.31 -17.45 -12.76
C ARG A 220 -4.28 -17.57 -13.88
N GLN A 221 -4.67 -17.29 -15.11
CA GLN A 221 -3.77 -17.28 -16.27
C GLN A 221 -2.72 -16.17 -16.17
N ARG A 222 -3.07 -14.97 -15.68
CA ARG A 222 -2.10 -13.91 -15.44
C ARG A 222 -1.03 -14.33 -14.44
N VAL A 223 -1.43 -14.95 -13.33
CA VAL A 223 -0.50 -15.47 -12.32
C VAL A 223 0.42 -16.52 -12.94
N GLU A 224 -0.13 -17.49 -13.67
CA GLU A 224 0.63 -18.54 -14.34
C GLU A 224 1.67 -17.96 -15.30
N MET A 225 1.27 -17.01 -16.15
CA MET A 225 2.17 -16.33 -17.08
C MET A 225 3.26 -15.52 -16.38
N SER A 226 2.99 -15.01 -15.19
CA SER A 226 3.95 -14.17 -14.42
C SER A 226 5.02 -14.97 -13.67
N ARG A 227 4.94 -16.30 -13.65
CA ARG A 227 5.91 -17.21 -12.99
C ARG A 227 7.21 -17.39 -13.77
N VAL A 228 7.36 -16.69 -14.87
CA VAL A 228 8.56 -16.75 -15.72
C VAL A 228 9.69 -15.94 -15.09
N SER A 229 10.88 -16.50 -15.07
CA SER A 229 12.08 -15.75 -14.69
C SER A 229 12.45 -14.76 -15.79
N HIS A 230 12.35 -13.46 -15.47
CA HIS A 230 12.72 -12.39 -16.38
C HIS A 230 14.19 -12.02 -16.19
N SER A 231 15.01 -12.30 -17.20
CA SER A 231 16.35 -11.74 -17.29
C SER A 231 16.29 -10.23 -17.59
N SER A 232 17.38 -9.52 -17.37
CA SER A 232 17.55 -8.07 -17.48
C SER A 232 17.09 -7.40 -18.79
N VAL A 233 16.70 -8.15 -19.79
CA VAL A 233 16.22 -7.65 -21.09
C VAL A 233 14.94 -6.78 -20.97
N LEU A 234 14.19 -6.89 -19.87
CA LEU A 234 13.03 -6.03 -19.62
C LEU A 234 13.37 -4.68 -18.97
N ASP A 235 14.63 -4.42 -18.65
CA ASP A 235 15.03 -3.13 -18.06
C ASP A 235 14.76 -1.94 -19.00
N GLY A 236 14.72 -2.17 -20.33
CA GLY A 236 14.29 -1.17 -21.31
C GLY A 236 12.79 -0.85 -21.28
N TYR A 237 11.95 -1.68 -20.64
CA TYR A 237 10.51 -1.43 -20.42
C TYR A 237 10.21 -0.80 -19.05
N ALA A 238 11.16 -0.80 -18.14
CA ALA A 238 10.99 -0.18 -16.81
C ALA A 238 10.66 1.32 -16.88
N ASP A 239 10.99 1.96 -18.00
CA ASP A 239 10.79 3.39 -18.23
C ASP A 239 9.58 3.75 -19.11
N LYS A 240 8.91 2.75 -19.70
CA LYS A 240 7.70 2.98 -20.49
C LYS A 240 6.49 2.46 -19.73
N PRO A 241 5.46 3.31 -19.52
CA PRO A 241 4.20 2.83 -19.01
C PRO A 241 3.69 1.72 -19.95
N PRO A 242 3.11 0.62 -19.42
CA PRO A 242 2.39 -0.30 -20.26
C PRO A 242 1.30 0.50 -20.98
N GLU A 243 1.23 0.39 -22.30
CA GLU A 243 0.06 0.82 -23.03
C GLU A 243 -1.14 0.06 -22.45
N GLN A 244 -2.28 0.73 -22.25
CA GLN A 244 -3.48 0.09 -21.72
C GLN A 244 -3.74 -1.20 -22.51
N GLY A 245 -3.71 -2.34 -21.83
CA GLY A 245 -3.89 -3.65 -22.46
C GLY A 245 -2.65 -4.22 -23.17
N ALA A 246 -1.48 -3.57 -23.06
CA ALA A 246 -0.24 -4.19 -23.54
C ALA A 246 0.03 -5.44 -22.70
N ASN A 247 -0.42 -6.58 -23.23
CA ASN A 247 0.21 -7.84 -22.90
C ASN A 247 1.70 -7.62 -23.13
N LEU A 248 2.53 -7.81 -22.11
CA LEU A 248 3.96 -7.93 -22.34
C LEU A 248 4.11 -8.86 -23.53
N PRO A 249 5.00 -8.56 -24.51
CA PRO A 249 5.29 -9.52 -25.55
C PRO A 249 5.69 -10.80 -24.82
N MET A 250 4.79 -11.77 -24.82
CA MET A 250 5.04 -13.10 -24.33
C MET A 250 6.07 -13.65 -25.29
N THR A 251 7.33 -13.39 -24.99
CA THR A 251 8.38 -14.26 -25.51
C THR A 251 7.97 -15.67 -25.14
N ASN A 252 8.25 -16.67 -25.95
CA ASN A 252 7.93 -18.09 -25.73
C ASN A 252 8.56 -18.65 -24.42
N SER A 253 8.42 -17.92 -23.33
CA SER A 253 9.00 -18.24 -22.04
C SER A 253 8.08 -19.22 -21.33
N ILE A 254 8.63 -20.37 -21.00
CA ILE A 254 7.94 -21.40 -20.21
C ILE A 254 7.98 -20.97 -18.75
N PRO A 255 6.87 -21.09 -17.99
CA PRO A 255 6.87 -20.84 -16.56
C PRO A 255 7.96 -21.63 -15.86
N ASN A 256 8.62 -21.02 -14.89
CA ASN A 256 9.62 -21.69 -14.07
C ASN A 256 8.93 -22.73 -13.18
N GLU A 257 9.18 -24.00 -13.40
CA GLU A 257 8.58 -25.12 -12.67
C GLU A 257 8.84 -25.07 -11.14
N ASN A 258 9.93 -24.43 -10.73
CA ASN A 258 10.26 -24.25 -9.33
C ASN A 258 9.45 -23.12 -8.66
N CYS A 259 8.78 -22.26 -9.43
CA CYS A 259 7.87 -21.26 -8.91
C CYS A 259 6.50 -21.91 -8.60
N PRO A 260 5.90 -21.65 -7.41
CA PRO A 260 4.56 -22.16 -7.08
C PRO A 260 3.52 -21.83 -8.13
N THR A 261 2.64 -22.78 -8.43
CA THR A 261 1.44 -22.54 -9.25
C THR A 261 0.46 -21.61 -8.53
N PRO A 262 -0.54 -21.07 -9.24
CA PRO A 262 -1.59 -20.27 -8.58
C PRO A 262 -2.26 -21.01 -7.42
N GLU A 263 -2.53 -22.31 -7.56
CA GLU A 263 -3.13 -23.16 -6.52
C GLU A 263 -2.20 -23.33 -5.31
N GLN A 264 -0.91 -23.53 -5.56
CA GLN A 264 0.08 -23.66 -4.51
C GLN A 264 0.26 -22.34 -3.75
N LEU A 265 0.25 -21.20 -4.45
CA LEU A 265 0.26 -19.87 -3.82
C LEU A 265 -0.97 -19.69 -2.92
N ILE A 266 -2.18 -19.94 -3.45
CA ILE A 266 -3.43 -19.81 -2.67
C ILE A 266 -3.39 -20.76 -1.45
N ALA A 267 -2.92 -21.99 -1.62
CA ALA A 267 -2.80 -22.95 -0.52
C ALA A 267 -1.82 -22.49 0.56
N ALA A 268 -0.70 -21.88 0.17
CA ALA A 268 0.28 -21.38 1.12
C ALA A 268 -0.30 -20.30 2.03
N PHE A 269 -1.10 -19.40 1.51
CA PHE A 269 -1.74 -18.35 2.31
C PHE A 269 -2.78 -18.86 3.30
N LYS A 270 -3.26 -20.12 3.20
CA LYS A 270 -4.21 -20.68 4.17
C LYS A 270 -3.64 -20.79 5.58
N HIS A 271 -2.32 -20.83 5.72
CA HIS A 271 -1.64 -20.91 7.02
C HIS A 271 -1.31 -19.55 7.63
N LEU A 272 -1.54 -18.47 6.89
CA LEU A 272 -1.31 -17.11 7.35
C LEU A 272 -2.62 -16.45 7.85
N PRO A 273 -2.52 -15.43 8.70
CA PRO A 273 -3.67 -14.63 9.10
C PRO A 273 -4.47 -14.14 7.90
N LYS A 274 -5.78 -14.09 8.03
CA LYS A 274 -6.70 -13.50 7.06
C LYS A 274 -7.08 -12.11 7.49
N PHE A 275 -7.40 -11.29 6.51
CA PHE A 275 -7.64 -9.87 6.72
C PHE A 275 -9.03 -9.44 6.27
N GLU A 276 -9.44 -8.31 6.78
CA GLU A 276 -10.56 -7.51 6.28
C GLU A 276 -10.05 -6.11 5.98
N SER A 277 -10.64 -5.46 4.98
CA SER A 277 -10.29 -4.08 4.66
C SER A 277 -11.15 -3.11 5.46
N ALA A 278 -10.52 -2.05 5.97
CA ALA A 278 -11.24 -0.98 6.63
C ALA A 278 -12.21 -0.26 5.67
N TYR A 279 -11.92 -0.26 4.39
CA TYR A 279 -12.73 0.39 3.37
C TYR A 279 -13.79 -0.53 2.74
N ASP A 280 -13.58 -1.84 2.69
CA ASP A 280 -14.57 -2.81 2.19
C ASP A 280 -15.68 -3.09 3.23
N ASN A 281 -15.41 -2.89 4.51
CA ASN A 281 -16.30 -3.27 5.62
C ASN A 281 -17.42 -2.25 5.89
N LEU A 282 -17.44 -1.09 5.25
CA LEU A 282 -18.45 -0.05 5.46
C LEU A 282 -19.69 -0.33 4.62
N ASN A 283 -20.62 -1.10 5.18
CA ASN A 283 -21.93 -1.34 4.59
C ASN A 283 -22.67 -0.01 4.31
N GLY A 284 -22.94 0.28 3.02
CA GLY A 284 -23.94 1.27 2.60
C GLY A 284 -23.59 2.72 2.89
N SER A 285 -22.33 3.08 3.08
CA SER A 285 -22.00 4.49 3.24
C SER A 285 -22.31 5.24 1.93
N GLU A 286 -23.20 6.21 1.98
CA GLU A 286 -23.50 7.15 0.89
C GLU A 286 -22.27 7.94 0.40
N PHE A 287 -21.11 7.67 0.99
CA PHE A 287 -19.87 8.41 0.83
C PHE A 287 -18.95 7.87 -0.26
N TYR A 288 -19.18 6.65 -0.77
CA TYR A 288 -18.45 6.13 -1.91
C TYR A 288 -19.34 6.21 -3.16
N SER A 289 -19.20 7.29 -3.90
CA SER A 289 -20.02 7.51 -5.09
C SER A 289 -19.73 6.53 -6.22
N GLU A 290 -18.57 5.86 -6.19
CA GLU A 290 -18.13 5.03 -7.29
C GLU A 290 -17.41 3.78 -6.78
N ARG A 291 -17.89 2.61 -7.24
CA ARG A 291 -17.34 1.29 -6.96
C ARG A 291 -17.16 0.52 -8.25
N ASP A 292 -16.30 -0.48 -8.23
CA ASP A 292 -16.19 -1.40 -9.35
C ASP A 292 -17.32 -2.43 -9.29
N THR A 293 -18.32 -2.25 -10.14
CA THR A 293 -19.49 -3.14 -10.22
C THR A 293 -19.13 -4.56 -10.69
N SER A 294 -17.95 -4.77 -11.28
CA SER A 294 -17.48 -6.11 -11.68
C SER A 294 -17.18 -7.02 -10.48
N LEU A 295 -16.99 -6.41 -9.30
CA LEU A 295 -16.73 -7.12 -8.05
C LEU A 295 -17.99 -7.45 -7.24
N THR A 296 -19.18 -7.12 -7.74
CA THR A 296 -20.43 -7.37 -7.02
C THR A 296 -20.54 -8.83 -6.57
N GLY A 297 -20.74 -9.05 -5.27
CA GLY A 297 -20.81 -10.36 -4.66
C GLY A 297 -19.46 -11.03 -4.36
N ARG A 298 -18.34 -10.35 -4.62
CA ARG A 298 -16.98 -10.82 -4.27
C ARG A 298 -16.41 -10.05 -3.08
N ARG A 299 -15.35 -10.59 -2.47
CA ARG A 299 -14.53 -9.86 -1.50
C ARG A 299 -13.89 -8.65 -2.19
N GLY A 300 -13.90 -7.50 -1.54
CA GLY A 300 -13.42 -6.24 -2.10
C GLY A 300 -14.46 -5.47 -2.92
N ALA A 301 -15.71 -5.94 -2.99
CA ALA A 301 -16.78 -5.27 -3.74
C ALA A 301 -17.12 -3.87 -3.21
N ASN A 302 -16.77 -3.59 -1.96
CA ASN A 302 -17.00 -2.29 -1.34
C ASN A 302 -15.75 -1.40 -1.29
N GLU A 303 -14.62 -1.87 -1.81
CA GLU A 303 -13.44 -1.01 -1.94
C GLU A 303 -13.75 0.23 -2.79
N PRO A 304 -13.12 1.38 -2.49
CA PRO A 304 -13.27 2.55 -3.34
C PRO A 304 -12.78 2.25 -4.76
N LYS A 305 -13.34 2.93 -5.76
CA LYS A 305 -12.95 2.74 -7.16
C LYS A 305 -11.52 3.18 -7.44
N LEU A 306 -10.96 4.03 -6.58
CA LEU A 306 -9.60 4.50 -6.72
C LEU A 306 -8.98 4.88 -5.37
N THR A 307 -7.70 4.62 -5.25
CA THR A 307 -6.78 5.23 -4.28
C THR A 307 -5.64 5.94 -4.97
N ASN A 308 -5.38 5.58 -6.23
CA ASN A 308 -4.41 6.20 -7.14
C ASN A 308 -5.11 6.71 -8.40
N TYR A 309 -4.69 7.89 -8.89
CA TYR A 309 -5.16 8.40 -10.17
C TYR A 309 -4.01 9.05 -10.95
N MET A 310 -3.31 8.24 -11.70
CA MET A 310 -2.29 8.70 -12.64
C MET A 310 -2.93 8.93 -14.00
N PRO A 311 -2.91 10.16 -14.58
CA PRO A 311 -3.64 10.47 -15.82
C PRO A 311 -3.37 9.52 -16.99
N LYS A 312 -2.16 8.98 -17.06
CA LYS A 312 -1.76 8.08 -18.14
C LYS A 312 -2.21 6.63 -17.95
N PHE A 313 -2.45 6.20 -16.71
CA PHE A 313 -2.85 4.83 -16.37
C PHE A 313 -4.32 4.74 -15.93
N GLY A 314 -4.94 5.87 -15.63
CA GLY A 314 -6.30 5.93 -15.12
C GLY A 314 -6.35 5.88 -13.59
N ASN A 315 -7.50 5.48 -13.11
CA ASN A 315 -7.80 5.32 -11.68
C ASN A 315 -7.70 3.86 -11.28
N LEU A 316 -6.97 3.59 -10.20
CA LEU A 316 -6.71 2.26 -9.67
C LEU A 316 -6.89 2.25 -8.15
N THR A 317 -7.25 1.11 -7.59
CA THR A 317 -7.28 0.89 -6.14
C THR A 317 -6.08 0.02 -5.77
N LEU A 318 -5.06 0.63 -5.18
CA LEU A 318 -3.76 0.01 -4.94
C LEU A 318 -3.34 0.06 -3.46
N ASP A 319 -3.93 1.00 -2.69
CA ASP A 319 -3.58 1.26 -1.30
C ASP A 319 -4.65 0.71 -0.37
N TYR A 320 -4.23 0.12 0.75
CA TYR A 320 -5.14 -0.54 1.67
C TYR A 320 -4.75 -0.31 3.13
N ILE A 321 -5.76 -0.33 4.00
CA ILE A 321 -5.65 -0.52 5.45
C ILE A 321 -6.39 -1.82 5.76
N LEU A 322 -5.63 -2.89 5.92
CA LEU A 322 -6.15 -4.22 6.22
C LEU A 322 -5.86 -4.58 7.68
N TYR A 323 -6.82 -5.20 8.35
CA TYR A 323 -6.69 -5.66 9.73
C TYR A 323 -7.00 -7.16 9.84
N GLU A 324 -6.33 -7.84 10.76
CA GLU A 324 -6.47 -9.29 10.95
C GLU A 324 -7.91 -9.65 11.33
N ARG A 325 -8.51 -10.55 10.54
CA ARG A 325 -9.86 -11.07 10.77
C ARG A 325 -9.91 -11.91 12.05
N ASN A 326 -11.10 -12.04 12.64
CA ASN A 326 -11.34 -12.78 13.88
C ASN A 326 -10.57 -12.24 15.10
N ARG A 327 -10.19 -10.97 15.04
CA ARG A 327 -9.76 -10.18 16.19
C ARG A 327 -10.89 -9.25 16.58
N ASP A 328 -10.91 -8.81 17.82
CA ASP A 328 -11.88 -7.82 18.29
C ASP A 328 -11.52 -6.42 17.78
N ILE A 329 -11.53 -6.28 16.44
CA ILE A 329 -11.26 -5.01 15.75
C ILE A 329 -12.52 -4.54 15.06
N GLN A 330 -12.90 -3.28 15.32
CA GLN A 330 -14.04 -2.63 14.70
C GLN A 330 -13.59 -1.38 13.95
N VAL A 331 -14.11 -1.20 12.73
CA VAL A 331 -13.89 0.03 11.95
C VAL A 331 -14.95 1.05 12.35
N GLU A 332 -14.54 2.10 13.04
CA GLU A 332 -15.43 3.15 13.52
C GLU A 332 -15.67 4.24 12.48
N ALA A 333 -14.63 4.58 11.72
CA ALA A 333 -14.70 5.58 10.65
C ALA A 333 -13.59 5.43 9.64
N THR A 334 -13.83 5.87 8.40
CA THR A 334 -12.81 6.04 7.37
C THR A 334 -12.86 7.41 6.76
N LEU A 335 -11.74 7.86 6.22
CA LEU A 335 -11.63 9.12 5.50
C LEU A 335 -12.20 8.96 4.08
N ASN A 336 -13.19 9.77 3.72
CA ASN A 336 -13.87 9.67 2.42
C ASN A 336 -12.91 9.77 1.22
N ILE A 337 -13.20 8.99 0.20
CA ILE A 337 -12.53 9.06 -1.10
C ILE A 337 -13.31 10.01 -2.02
N PRO A 338 -12.67 11.01 -2.63
CA PRO A 338 -13.33 11.90 -3.59
C PRO A 338 -13.77 11.14 -4.87
N SER A 339 -14.78 11.65 -5.57
CA SER A 339 -15.20 11.09 -6.86
C SER A 339 -14.14 11.26 -7.95
N CYS A 340 -14.09 10.34 -8.91
CA CYS A 340 -13.18 10.43 -10.07
C CYS A 340 -13.29 11.78 -10.79
N ASP A 341 -14.51 12.28 -11.01
CA ASP A 341 -14.75 13.55 -11.67
C ASP A 341 -14.12 14.74 -10.95
N SER A 342 -14.16 14.74 -9.60
CA SER A 342 -13.56 15.81 -8.79
C SER A 342 -12.03 15.80 -8.84
N LEU A 343 -11.44 14.67 -9.19
CA LEU A 343 -9.98 14.47 -9.29
C LEU A 343 -9.46 14.68 -10.71
N ALA A 344 -10.33 14.70 -11.72
CA ALA A 344 -9.94 14.86 -13.11
C ALA A 344 -9.06 16.11 -13.34
N PRO A 345 -8.07 16.07 -14.23
CA PRO A 345 -7.69 14.97 -15.12
C PRO A 345 -6.79 13.92 -14.46
N GLY A 346 -6.56 13.98 -13.16
CA GLY A 346 -5.72 13.08 -12.34
C GLY A 346 -4.91 13.83 -11.30
N LEU A 347 -4.12 13.08 -10.56
CA LEU A 347 -3.28 13.54 -9.47
C LEU A 347 -1.79 13.54 -9.90
N PRO A 348 -0.88 14.28 -9.20
CA PRO A 348 -1.11 15.23 -8.10
C PRO A 348 -1.84 16.50 -8.52
N LYS A 349 -2.60 17.11 -7.58
CA LYS A 349 -3.38 18.33 -7.82
C LYS A 349 -3.30 19.25 -6.61
N LEU A 350 -2.98 20.53 -6.84
CA LEU A 350 -2.60 21.51 -5.80
C LEU A 350 -3.55 21.64 -4.62
N ASP A 351 -4.86 21.52 -4.86
CA ASP A 351 -5.90 21.69 -3.86
C ASP A 351 -6.46 20.36 -3.31
N VAL A 352 -5.88 19.23 -3.74
CA VAL A 352 -6.35 17.89 -3.37
C VAL A 352 -5.28 17.10 -2.62
N THR A 353 -4.18 16.79 -3.30
CA THR A 353 -3.05 16.02 -2.72
C THR A 353 -1.76 16.28 -3.49
N ALA A 354 -0.64 16.11 -2.82
CA ALA A 354 0.69 16.24 -3.41
C ALA A 354 1.20 14.96 -4.08
N SER A 355 0.45 13.87 -4.00
CA SER A 355 0.77 12.57 -4.58
C SER A 355 -0.25 12.19 -5.65
N ASP A 356 0.08 11.25 -6.51
CA ASP A 356 -0.85 10.54 -7.38
C ASP A 356 -1.69 9.51 -6.62
N HIS A 357 -1.38 9.28 -5.34
CA HIS A 357 -2.18 8.51 -4.39
C HIS A 357 -2.91 9.41 -3.40
N LEU A 358 -4.05 8.94 -2.93
CA LEU A 358 -4.82 9.56 -1.84
C LEU A 358 -4.41 8.93 -0.51
N ILE A 359 -4.20 9.75 0.52
CA ILE A 359 -4.03 9.21 1.86
C ILE A 359 -5.30 8.47 2.29
N LEU A 360 -5.17 7.23 2.73
CA LEU A 360 -6.21 6.46 3.41
C LEU A 360 -6.06 6.64 4.92
N THR A 361 -7.19 6.72 5.61
CA THR A 361 -7.19 6.84 7.08
C THR A 361 -8.42 6.14 7.64
N ALA A 362 -8.22 5.33 8.67
CA ALA A 362 -9.28 4.62 9.38
C ALA A 362 -9.12 4.76 10.89
N ASP A 363 -10.24 4.89 11.59
CA ASP A 363 -10.33 4.78 13.04
C ASP A 363 -10.69 3.33 13.37
N LEU A 364 -9.79 2.64 14.06
CA LEU A 364 -9.93 1.24 14.46
C LEU A 364 -10.01 1.15 15.98
N LYS A 365 -11.05 0.50 16.49
CA LYS A 365 -11.11 0.03 17.87
C LYS A 365 -10.40 -1.32 17.94
N ILE A 366 -9.36 -1.42 18.80
CA ILE A 366 -8.52 -2.61 18.94
C ILE A 366 -8.51 -3.12 20.39
#